data_e90e456e937181059a7feaeaf0014beb
#
_entry.id   e90e456e937181059a7feaeaf0014beb
#
_cell.length_a   1.000
_cell.length_b   1.000
_cell.length_c   1.000
_cell.angle_alpha   90.00
_cell.angle_beta   90.00
_cell.angle_gamma   90.00
#
_symmetry.space_group_name_H-M   'P 1'
#
loop_
_entity.id
_entity.type
_entity.pdbx_description
1 polymer ?
#
loop_
_entity_poly.entity_id
_entity_poly.type
_entity_poly.pdbx_seq_one_letter_code
_entity_poly.pdbx_strand_id
1 'polypeptide(L)'
;MNSSTGPDPNPAAGARNLLLNCAQCREGERLLIAFEPESYGYFGADVLRDVEAEARSLDLDVTLADVGFEPTRDQLPADLFALIAEHDIVLFLSRLGDQLRFSDMPLGPRFVVCFALNSHLLGSLFGSADYGALCRVKRAVDKAIMAARRIVVTCPNGTEVLGRVPDGNAVPQDTTVRRFPMSVFSPVPADLFSGRVALGGFLTGTGSRYYEDYSIEFEGPVFALMEAGRLSGFEGSEADVTKANAHYDRVAQQFGLDRNFVHSWHAGIHPGCGFPWDLRQNFERWGGAAFGNPRVLHFHTCGAYPPGEISWNAFDPTIELDGLRVWDNGRLRLEHLAGGVDILTEYPELRALFANPDREIGLGDAA
;
A
#
# COMPACT_ATOMS: atom_id res chain seq x y z
N MET A 1 -17.52 -21.05 -4.16
CA MET A 1 -18.11 -19.70 -4.31
C MET A 1 -18.66 -19.32 -2.96
N ASN A 2 -17.83 -18.69 -2.12
CA ASN A 2 -18.29 -18.15 -0.83
C ASN A 2 -18.93 -16.79 -1.12
N SER A 3 -20.22 -16.66 -0.82
CA SER A 3 -20.94 -15.40 -0.90
C SER A 3 -20.31 -14.42 0.09
N SER A 4 -19.66 -13.36 -0.39
CA SER A 4 -19.25 -12.23 0.43
C SER A 4 -20.51 -11.70 1.13
N THR A 5 -20.51 -11.66 2.45
CA THR A 5 -21.62 -11.13 3.28
C THR A 5 -21.60 -9.60 3.36
N GLY A 6 -20.89 -8.93 2.48
CA GLY A 6 -20.86 -7.46 2.37
C GLY A 6 -22.04 -6.91 1.55
N PRO A 7 -22.34 -5.61 1.66
CA PRO A 7 -23.30 -4.96 0.77
C PRO A 7 -22.84 -5.06 -0.69
N ASP A 8 -23.80 -5.05 -1.61
CA ASP A 8 -23.49 -5.05 -3.05
C ASP A 8 -22.58 -3.87 -3.40
N PRO A 9 -21.54 -4.08 -4.23
CA PRO A 9 -20.62 -3.01 -4.63
C PRO A 9 -21.38 -1.84 -5.27
N ASN A 10 -21.03 -0.63 -4.83
CA ASN A 10 -21.57 0.62 -5.40
C ASN A 10 -20.41 1.48 -5.95
N PRO A 11 -20.01 1.32 -7.23
CA PRO A 11 -18.89 2.05 -7.81
C PRO A 11 -19.05 3.58 -7.76
N ALA A 12 -20.28 4.09 -7.89
CA ALA A 12 -20.54 5.52 -7.79
C ALA A 12 -20.22 6.07 -6.38
N ALA A 13 -20.52 5.32 -5.32
CA ALA A 13 -20.16 5.72 -3.95
C ALA A 13 -18.64 5.73 -3.76
N GLY A 14 -17.92 4.74 -4.28
CA GLY A 14 -16.45 4.70 -4.25
C GLY A 14 -15.82 5.83 -5.07
N ALA A 15 -16.32 6.11 -6.27
CA ALA A 15 -15.88 7.21 -7.10
C ALA A 15 -16.13 8.57 -6.43
N ARG A 16 -17.30 8.74 -5.79
CA ARG A 16 -17.61 9.96 -5.02
C ARG A 16 -16.66 10.15 -3.84
N ASN A 17 -16.35 9.09 -3.09
CA ASN A 17 -15.37 9.11 -2.00
C ASN A 17 -13.96 9.48 -2.51
N LEU A 18 -13.54 8.92 -3.65
CA LEU A 18 -12.28 9.27 -4.33
C LEU A 18 -12.26 10.76 -4.71
N LEU A 19 -13.30 11.25 -5.39
CA LEU A 19 -13.32 12.60 -5.94
C LEU A 19 -13.52 13.67 -4.86
N LEU A 20 -14.51 13.50 -3.97
CA LEU A 20 -14.85 14.53 -2.99
C LEU A 20 -13.99 14.45 -1.71
N ASN A 21 -13.75 13.26 -1.18
CA ASN A 21 -13.07 13.13 0.11
C ASN A 21 -11.53 13.04 -0.07
N CYS A 22 -11.04 12.29 -1.06
CA CYS A 22 -9.60 12.15 -1.29
C CYS A 22 -9.05 13.29 -2.15
N ALA A 23 -9.55 13.47 -3.37
CA ALA A 23 -9.08 14.50 -4.31
C ALA A 23 -9.54 15.90 -3.92
N GLN A 24 -10.62 16.02 -3.13
CA GLN A 24 -11.22 17.29 -2.70
C GLN A 24 -11.65 18.16 -3.89
N CYS A 25 -12.23 17.51 -4.91
CA CYS A 25 -12.74 18.18 -6.10
C CYS A 25 -13.89 19.14 -5.77
N ARG A 26 -13.97 20.22 -6.51
CA ARG A 26 -15.04 21.22 -6.44
C ARG A 26 -15.66 21.41 -7.81
N GLU A 27 -16.93 21.76 -7.86
CA GLU A 27 -17.65 22.10 -9.10
C GLU A 27 -16.86 23.08 -9.98
N GLY A 28 -16.79 22.80 -11.28
CA GLY A 28 -16.09 23.61 -12.28
C GLY A 28 -14.57 23.45 -12.30
N GLU A 29 -13.96 22.68 -11.42
CA GLU A 29 -12.52 22.42 -11.48
C GLU A 29 -12.17 21.48 -12.65
N ARG A 30 -10.97 21.69 -13.23
CA ARG A 30 -10.43 20.89 -14.33
C ARG A 30 -9.74 19.64 -13.75
N LEU A 31 -10.29 18.47 -14.08
CA LEU A 31 -9.79 17.17 -13.68
C LEU A 31 -9.11 16.47 -14.85
N LEU A 32 -7.83 16.20 -14.75
CA LEU A 32 -7.12 15.27 -15.63
C LEU A 32 -7.18 13.86 -15.04
N ILE A 33 -7.73 12.91 -15.80
CA ILE A 33 -7.62 11.47 -15.49
C ILE A 33 -6.55 10.89 -16.41
N ALA A 34 -5.37 10.64 -15.84
CA ALA A 34 -4.24 9.98 -16.50
C ALA A 34 -4.39 8.47 -16.32
N PHE A 35 -4.84 7.78 -17.35
CA PHE A 35 -5.21 6.38 -17.25
C PHE A 35 -4.27 5.45 -18.03
N GLU A 36 -4.18 4.21 -17.57
CA GLU A 36 -3.52 3.10 -18.24
C GLU A 36 -4.58 2.21 -18.89
N PRO A 37 -4.52 1.94 -20.22
CA PRO A 37 -5.46 1.07 -20.89
C PRO A 37 -5.50 -0.35 -20.32
N GLU A 38 -6.68 -0.97 -20.33
CA GLU A 38 -6.88 -2.36 -19.88
C GLU A 38 -5.97 -3.37 -20.57
N SER A 39 -5.53 -3.09 -21.80
CA SER A 39 -4.60 -3.94 -22.55
C SER A 39 -3.26 -4.19 -21.85
N TYR A 40 -2.88 -3.35 -20.91
CA TYR A 40 -1.69 -3.56 -20.06
C TYR A 40 -1.95 -4.50 -18.87
N GLY A 41 -3.19 -4.96 -18.65
CA GLY A 41 -3.56 -6.01 -17.70
C GLY A 41 -3.51 -5.61 -16.22
N TYR A 42 -3.42 -4.31 -15.90
CA TYR A 42 -3.41 -3.83 -14.52
C TYR A 42 -4.79 -3.33 -14.08
N PHE A 43 -5.35 -2.34 -14.76
CA PHE A 43 -6.69 -1.81 -14.49
C PHE A 43 -7.74 -2.37 -15.46
N GLY A 44 -8.97 -2.58 -14.96
CA GLY A 44 -10.13 -2.81 -15.84
C GLY A 44 -10.61 -1.49 -16.44
N ALA A 45 -11.17 -1.54 -17.67
CA ALA A 45 -11.74 -0.35 -18.32
C ALA A 45 -13.00 0.17 -17.60
N ASP A 46 -13.61 -0.64 -16.74
CA ASP A 46 -14.81 -0.32 -15.98
C ASP A 46 -14.55 0.75 -14.91
N VAL A 47 -13.42 0.72 -14.19
CA VAL A 47 -13.11 1.71 -13.17
C VAL A 47 -12.94 3.11 -13.75
N LEU A 48 -12.34 3.24 -14.94
CA LEU A 48 -12.21 4.52 -15.64
C LEU A 48 -13.60 5.09 -15.96
N ARG A 49 -14.49 4.27 -16.52
CA ARG A 49 -15.86 4.69 -16.87
C ARG A 49 -16.65 5.18 -15.66
N ASP A 50 -16.57 4.45 -14.53
CA ASP A 50 -17.31 4.80 -13.32
C ASP A 50 -16.78 6.10 -12.70
N VAL A 51 -15.47 6.28 -12.66
CA VAL A 51 -14.86 7.53 -12.15
C VAL A 51 -15.16 8.71 -13.06
N GLU A 52 -15.07 8.54 -14.39
CA GLU A 52 -15.41 9.59 -15.35
C GLU A 52 -16.88 9.99 -15.25
N ALA A 53 -17.79 9.01 -15.19
CA ALA A 53 -19.22 9.25 -15.09
C ALA A 53 -19.58 10.04 -13.81
N GLU A 54 -18.99 9.66 -12.66
CA GLU A 54 -19.22 10.38 -11.41
C GLU A 54 -18.58 11.77 -11.45
N ALA A 55 -17.37 11.93 -12.01
CA ALA A 55 -16.72 13.22 -12.13
C ALA A 55 -17.57 14.21 -12.96
N ARG A 56 -18.14 13.76 -14.08
CA ARG A 56 -19.05 14.58 -14.90
C ARG A 56 -20.37 14.88 -14.18
N SER A 57 -20.89 13.95 -13.36
CA SER A 57 -22.09 14.19 -12.55
C SER A 57 -21.89 15.23 -11.45
N LEU A 58 -20.62 15.48 -11.08
CA LEU A 58 -20.19 16.50 -10.12
C LEU A 58 -19.80 17.83 -10.80
N ASP A 59 -20.16 18.02 -12.07
CA ASP A 59 -19.86 19.21 -12.89
C ASP A 59 -18.36 19.55 -12.94
N LEU A 60 -17.48 18.52 -12.99
CA LEU A 60 -16.05 18.69 -13.23
C LEU A 60 -15.79 18.77 -14.75
N ASP A 61 -14.82 19.61 -15.14
CA ASP A 61 -14.29 19.64 -16.51
C ASP A 61 -13.24 18.52 -16.68
N VAL A 62 -13.65 17.41 -17.31
CA VAL A 62 -12.88 16.16 -17.34
C VAL A 62 -12.10 16.01 -18.63
N THR A 63 -10.80 15.90 -18.54
CA THR A 63 -9.87 15.52 -19.60
C THR A 63 -9.35 14.10 -19.33
N LEU A 64 -9.33 13.25 -20.36
CA LEU A 64 -8.75 11.91 -20.32
C LEU A 64 -7.40 11.88 -21.06
N ALA A 65 -6.36 11.31 -20.45
CA ALA A 65 -5.07 11.11 -21.11
C ALA A 65 -4.64 9.63 -20.95
N ASP A 66 -4.45 8.95 -22.07
CA ASP A 66 -3.79 7.66 -22.12
C ASP A 66 -2.28 7.85 -21.89
N VAL A 67 -1.77 7.33 -20.78
CA VAL A 67 -0.35 7.47 -20.42
C VAL A 67 0.44 6.17 -20.62
N GLY A 68 -0.24 5.10 -21.00
CA GLY A 68 0.35 3.77 -21.15
C GLY A 68 1.05 3.27 -19.89
N PHE A 69 1.94 2.30 -20.07
CA PHE A 69 2.81 1.82 -19.00
C PHE A 69 4.23 1.58 -19.54
N GLU A 70 5.19 2.25 -18.92
CA GLU A 70 6.62 2.12 -19.17
C GLU A 70 7.32 1.79 -17.85
N PRO A 71 7.82 0.53 -17.65
CA PRO A 71 8.41 0.13 -16.36
C PRO A 71 9.61 0.97 -15.93
N THR A 72 10.44 1.40 -16.88
CA THR A 72 11.68 2.15 -16.61
C THR A 72 11.48 3.66 -16.53
N ARG A 73 10.23 4.12 -16.54
CA ARG A 73 9.93 5.56 -16.53
C ARG A 73 10.28 6.18 -15.18
N ASP A 74 11.17 7.15 -15.22
CA ASP A 74 11.69 7.89 -14.06
C ASP A 74 11.31 9.39 -14.09
N GLN A 75 10.73 9.86 -15.22
CA GLN A 75 10.33 11.25 -15.43
C GLN A 75 8.99 11.36 -16.14
N LEU A 76 8.30 12.48 -15.90
CA LEU A 76 7.11 12.85 -16.65
C LEU A 76 7.47 13.16 -18.12
N PRO A 77 6.75 12.60 -19.11
CA PRO A 77 6.83 13.06 -20.48
C PRO A 77 6.50 14.57 -20.58
N ALA A 78 7.24 15.28 -21.45
CA ALA A 78 7.11 16.74 -21.54
C ALA A 78 5.70 17.21 -21.93
N ASP A 79 5.01 16.47 -22.79
CA ASP A 79 3.62 16.72 -23.19
C ASP A 79 2.65 16.48 -22.04
N LEU A 80 2.84 15.43 -21.26
CA LEU A 80 2.04 15.17 -20.06
C LEU A 80 2.32 16.22 -18.97
N PHE A 81 3.57 16.65 -18.81
CA PHE A 81 3.92 17.74 -17.87
C PHE A 81 3.18 19.03 -18.21
N ALA A 82 3.12 19.41 -19.49
CA ALA A 82 2.38 20.58 -19.94
C ALA A 82 0.87 20.44 -19.69
N LEU A 83 0.32 19.25 -20.00
CA LEU A 83 -1.09 18.96 -19.77
C LEU A 83 -1.46 19.01 -18.28
N ILE A 84 -0.64 18.44 -17.42
CA ILE A 84 -0.82 18.48 -15.94
C ILE A 84 -0.90 19.94 -15.46
N ALA A 85 -0.04 20.82 -15.94
CA ALA A 85 0.00 22.23 -15.51
C ALA A 85 -1.28 23.02 -15.86
N GLU A 86 -2.08 22.53 -16.79
CA GLU A 86 -3.36 23.14 -17.19
C GLU A 86 -4.54 22.71 -16.31
N HIS A 87 -4.37 21.77 -15.37
CA HIS A 87 -5.44 21.18 -14.56
C HIS A 87 -5.29 21.51 -13.08
N ASP A 88 -6.40 21.45 -12.36
CA ASP A 88 -6.46 21.72 -10.91
C ASP A 88 -6.24 20.45 -10.10
N ILE A 89 -6.65 19.30 -10.69
CA ILE A 89 -6.50 17.96 -10.10
C ILE A 89 -5.98 16.99 -11.17
N VAL A 90 -5.07 16.11 -10.76
CA VAL A 90 -4.60 14.98 -11.56
C VAL A 90 -4.88 13.69 -10.81
N LEU A 91 -5.72 12.85 -11.40
CA LEU A 91 -6.04 11.53 -10.91
C LEU A 91 -5.35 10.48 -11.79
N PHE A 92 -4.47 9.70 -11.18
CA PHE A 92 -3.82 8.58 -11.84
C PHE A 92 -4.65 7.30 -11.63
N LEU A 93 -5.29 6.83 -12.68
CA LEU A 93 -5.75 5.45 -12.88
C LEU A 93 -4.68 4.72 -13.69
N SER A 94 -3.45 4.83 -13.26
CA SER A 94 -2.27 4.30 -13.93
C SER A 94 -1.14 4.08 -12.92
N ARG A 95 -0.28 3.11 -13.19
CA ARG A 95 0.94 2.86 -12.40
C ARG A 95 1.92 4.03 -12.41
N LEU A 96 1.79 4.92 -13.39
CA LEU A 96 2.59 6.13 -13.48
C LEU A 96 2.51 6.99 -12.19
N GLY A 97 1.32 7.12 -11.58
CA GLY A 97 1.15 7.87 -10.34
C GLY A 97 1.92 7.27 -9.16
N ASP A 98 2.08 5.96 -9.15
CA ASP A 98 2.90 5.27 -8.14
C ASP A 98 4.40 5.38 -8.45
N GLN A 99 4.79 5.28 -9.73
CA GLN A 99 6.18 5.42 -10.17
C GLN A 99 6.73 6.82 -9.86
N LEU A 100 5.91 7.85 -10.04
CA LEU A 100 6.33 9.26 -9.91
C LEU A 100 6.06 9.88 -8.53
N ARG A 101 5.57 9.10 -7.55
CA ARG A 101 5.23 9.65 -6.21
C ARG A 101 6.40 10.27 -5.45
N PHE A 102 7.63 9.97 -5.84
CA PHE A 102 8.87 10.54 -5.28
C PHE A 102 9.58 11.49 -6.23
N SER A 103 9.00 11.76 -7.40
CA SER A 103 9.55 12.68 -8.40
C SER A 103 9.07 14.12 -8.15
N ASP A 104 9.78 15.07 -8.75
CA ASP A 104 9.35 16.47 -8.76
C ASP A 104 8.10 16.61 -9.64
N MET A 105 6.98 16.94 -9.01
CA MET A 105 5.71 17.17 -9.67
C MET A 105 5.48 18.68 -9.92
N PRO A 106 4.76 19.06 -10.99
CA PRO A 106 4.38 20.44 -11.21
C PRO A 106 3.68 21.06 -9.99
N LEU A 107 4.03 22.31 -9.68
CA LEU A 107 3.36 23.03 -8.60
C LEU A 107 1.97 23.47 -9.03
N GLY A 108 1.01 23.39 -8.10
CA GLY A 108 -0.35 23.86 -8.29
C GLY A 108 -1.41 22.76 -8.24
N PRO A 109 -1.38 21.74 -9.11
CA PRO A 109 -2.36 20.65 -9.10
C PRO A 109 -2.32 19.82 -7.81
N ARG A 110 -3.48 19.25 -7.47
CA ARG A 110 -3.57 18.18 -6.45
C ARG A 110 -3.42 16.83 -7.16
N PHE A 111 -2.59 15.97 -6.63
CA PHE A 111 -2.30 14.67 -7.22
C PHE A 111 -2.89 13.54 -6.38
N VAL A 112 -3.54 12.59 -7.05
CA VAL A 112 -4.10 11.38 -6.43
C VAL A 112 -3.75 10.17 -7.29
N VAL A 113 -3.28 9.08 -6.67
CA VAL A 113 -3.18 7.77 -7.30
C VAL A 113 -4.25 6.84 -6.73
N CYS A 114 -5.04 6.22 -7.61
CA CYS A 114 -6.09 5.29 -7.24
C CYS A 114 -5.62 3.85 -7.46
N PHE A 115 -5.77 3.00 -6.43
CA PHE A 115 -5.41 1.59 -6.47
C PHE A 115 -6.62 0.65 -6.66
N ALA A 116 -7.83 1.18 -6.90
CA ALA A 116 -8.98 0.36 -7.26
C ALA A 116 -8.78 -0.23 -8.67
N LEU A 117 -8.55 -1.54 -8.75
CA LEU A 117 -8.20 -2.22 -10.00
C LEU A 117 -9.38 -2.32 -10.99
N ASN A 118 -10.61 -2.27 -10.51
CA ASN A 118 -11.85 -2.39 -11.28
C ASN A 118 -13.05 -1.80 -10.51
N SER A 119 -14.21 -1.76 -11.14
CA SER A 119 -15.47 -1.26 -10.55
C SER A 119 -15.86 -2.00 -9.28
N HIS A 120 -15.61 -3.31 -9.21
CA HIS A 120 -15.95 -4.09 -8.02
C HIS A 120 -15.16 -3.61 -6.80
N LEU A 121 -13.83 -3.47 -6.90
CA LEU A 121 -13.01 -2.94 -5.81
C LEU A 121 -13.39 -1.49 -5.48
N LEU A 122 -13.58 -0.65 -6.50
CA LEU A 122 -13.99 0.74 -6.28
C LEU A 122 -15.31 0.83 -5.50
N GLY A 123 -16.28 -0.01 -5.82
CA GLY A 123 -17.61 -0.02 -5.19
C GLY A 123 -17.71 -0.81 -3.90
N SER A 124 -16.73 -1.66 -3.57
CA SER A 124 -16.66 -2.42 -2.33
C SER A 124 -16.22 -1.53 -1.16
N LEU A 125 -16.09 -2.12 0.03
CA LEU A 125 -15.55 -1.41 1.20
C LEU A 125 -14.12 -0.91 0.99
N PHE A 126 -13.38 -1.44 0.01
CA PHE A 126 -12.09 -0.91 -0.42
C PHE A 126 -12.18 0.57 -0.85
N GLY A 127 -13.12 0.91 -1.72
CA GLY A 127 -13.26 2.27 -2.24
C GLY A 127 -14.33 3.10 -1.51
N SER A 128 -15.36 2.49 -0.92
CA SER A 128 -16.49 3.21 -0.33
C SER A 128 -16.30 3.59 1.15
N ALA A 129 -15.35 2.97 1.88
CA ALA A 129 -15.05 3.39 3.25
C ALA A 129 -14.53 4.83 3.29
N ASP A 130 -15.09 5.67 4.17
CA ASP A 130 -14.81 7.10 4.22
C ASP A 130 -13.30 7.41 4.33
N TYR A 131 -12.79 8.13 3.33
CA TYR A 131 -11.36 8.46 3.22
C TYR A 131 -10.88 9.33 4.38
N GLY A 132 -11.67 10.31 4.80
CA GLY A 132 -11.35 11.20 5.91
C GLY A 132 -11.26 10.47 7.24
N ALA A 133 -12.17 9.52 7.46
CA ALA A 133 -12.17 8.66 8.63
C ALA A 133 -10.92 7.77 8.66
N LEU A 134 -10.54 7.16 7.52
CA LEU A 134 -9.30 6.37 7.43
C LEU A 134 -8.05 7.22 7.61
N CYS A 135 -8.03 8.47 7.17
CA CYS A 135 -6.96 9.41 7.51
C CYS A 135 -6.87 9.69 9.02
N ARG A 136 -8.00 9.69 9.75
CA ARG A 136 -7.98 9.79 11.21
C ARG A 136 -7.43 8.53 11.86
N VAL A 137 -7.79 7.35 11.34
CA VAL A 137 -7.19 6.06 11.76
C VAL A 137 -5.68 6.11 11.58
N LYS A 138 -5.20 6.50 10.38
CA LYS A 138 -3.76 6.66 10.12
C LYS A 138 -3.09 7.53 11.17
N ARG A 139 -3.63 8.73 11.43
CA ARG A 139 -3.05 9.65 12.42
C ARG A 139 -3.03 9.08 13.84
N ALA A 140 -4.06 8.33 14.25
CA ALA A 140 -4.10 7.68 15.55
C ALA A 140 -3.01 6.59 15.68
N VAL A 141 -2.83 5.80 14.62
CA VAL A 141 -1.78 4.77 14.51
C VAL A 141 -0.39 5.41 14.53
N ASP A 142 -0.12 6.39 13.65
CA ASP A 142 1.16 7.09 13.59
C ASP A 142 1.54 7.66 14.97
N LYS A 143 0.60 8.32 15.64
CA LYS A 143 0.83 8.89 16.98
C LYS A 143 1.17 7.82 18.01
N ALA A 144 0.48 6.68 18.00
CA ALA A 144 0.72 5.60 18.94
C ALA A 144 2.09 4.94 18.72
N ILE A 145 2.47 4.69 17.47
CA ILE A 145 3.76 4.11 17.11
C ILE A 145 4.90 5.06 17.50
N MET A 146 4.79 6.34 17.19
CA MET A 146 5.81 7.35 17.53
C MET A 146 5.99 7.54 19.05
N ALA A 147 4.93 7.30 19.84
CA ALA A 147 5.00 7.41 21.30
C ALA A 147 5.54 6.14 21.98
N ALA A 148 5.55 5.00 21.29
CA ALA A 148 5.93 3.72 21.86
C ALA A 148 7.43 3.64 22.12
N ARG A 149 7.81 3.18 23.33
CA ARG A 149 9.20 2.95 23.72
C ARG A 149 9.68 1.55 23.38
N ARG A 150 8.76 0.63 23.22
CA ARG A 150 9.02 -0.77 22.87
C ARG A 150 7.96 -1.26 21.90
N ILE A 151 8.40 -1.72 20.76
CA ILE A 151 7.53 -2.30 19.72
C ILE A 151 7.95 -3.75 19.52
N VAL A 152 6.98 -4.66 19.63
CA VAL A 152 7.17 -6.09 19.34
C VAL A 152 6.28 -6.47 18.18
N VAL A 153 6.87 -7.13 17.19
CA VAL A 153 6.15 -7.63 16.00
C VAL A 153 6.35 -9.14 15.93
N THR A 154 5.24 -9.86 15.91
CA THR A 154 5.22 -11.32 15.73
C THR A 154 4.20 -11.70 14.66
N CYS A 155 4.29 -12.92 14.12
CA CYS A 155 3.25 -13.51 13.28
C CYS A 155 3.20 -15.03 13.46
N PRO A 156 2.11 -15.71 13.06
CA PRO A 156 1.98 -17.16 13.20
C PRO A 156 3.09 -17.95 12.51
N ASN A 157 3.68 -17.41 11.44
CA ASN A 157 4.73 -18.06 10.65
C ASN A 157 6.14 -17.88 11.24
N GLY A 158 6.28 -17.23 12.41
CA GLY A 158 7.55 -17.16 13.15
C GLY A 158 8.34 -15.86 12.98
N THR A 159 7.72 -14.78 12.54
CA THR A 159 8.30 -13.42 12.69
C THR A 159 8.44 -13.11 14.18
N GLU A 160 9.60 -12.59 14.56
CA GLU A 160 9.92 -12.12 15.92
C GLU A 160 10.86 -10.93 15.79
N VAL A 161 10.33 -9.71 15.84
CA VAL A 161 11.09 -8.47 15.71
C VAL A 161 10.82 -7.59 16.91
N LEU A 162 11.87 -6.99 17.45
CA LEU A 162 11.82 -6.08 18.59
C LEU A 162 12.57 -4.78 18.22
N GLY A 163 11.99 -3.64 18.59
CA GLY A 163 12.63 -2.36 18.39
C GLY A 163 11.85 -1.20 18.97
N ARG A 164 12.23 -0.01 18.57
CA ARG A 164 11.55 1.25 18.85
C ARG A 164 11.82 2.26 17.74
N VAL A 165 11.01 3.29 17.66
CA VAL A 165 11.28 4.43 16.77
C VAL A 165 12.49 5.21 17.32
N PRO A 166 13.45 5.63 16.47
CA PRO A 166 14.54 6.49 16.89
C PRO A 166 14.03 7.83 17.46
N ASP A 167 14.70 8.33 18.49
CA ASP A 167 14.36 9.62 19.12
C ASP A 167 14.55 10.77 18.12
N GLY A 168 13.65 11.75 18.13
CA GLY A 168 13.71 12.92 17.26
C GLY A 168 13.17 12.74 15.85
N ASN A 169 12.68 11.55 15.49
CA ASN A 169 11.95 11.39 14.23
C ASN A 169 10.63 12.17 14.28
N ALA A 170 10.45 13.02 13.29
CA ALA A 170 9.14 13.62 13.04
C ALA A 170 8.23 12.58 12.41
N VAL A 171 6.92 12.70 12.64
CA VAL A 171 5.94 11.93 11.83
C VAL A 171 6.21 12.27 10.37
N PRO A 172 6.49 11.28 9.51
CA PRO A 172 6.72 11.54 8.09
C PRO A 172 5.55 12.32 7.52
N GLN A 173 5.85 13.36 6.74
CA GLN A 173 4.81 14.14 6.06
C GLN A 173 4.17 13.27 4.97
N ASP A 174 2.90 13.53 4.70
CA ASP A 174 2.21 12.88 3.59
C ASP A 174 2.95 13.15 2.27
N THR A 175 3.00 12.14 1.39
CA THR A 175 3.60 12.26 0.06
C THR A 175 2.86 13.31 -0.78
N THR A 176 3.55 13.90 -1.76
CA THR A 176 2.99 14.89 -2.69
C THR A 176 1.78 14.32 -3.46
N VAL A 177 1.79 13.02 -3.73
CA VAL A 177 0.70 12.28 -4.37
C VAL A 177 -0.12 11.55 -3.31
N ARG A 178 -1.40 11.90 -3.16
CA ARG A 178 -2.32 11.22 -2.24
C ARG A 178 -2.63 9.83 -2.76
N ARG A 179 -2.74 8.87 -1.85
CA ARG A 179 -3.13 7.49 -2.17
C ARG A 179 -4.62 7.29 -1.90
N PHE A 180 -5.32 6.64 -2.83
CA PHE A 180 -6.68 6.17 -2.61
C PHE A 180 -6.77 4.65 -2.81
N PRO A 181 -7.30 3.93 -1.81
CA PRO A 181 -7.76 4.41 -0.50
C PRO A 181 -6.61 4.75 0.45
N MET A 182 -6.89 5.40 1.58
CA MET A 182 -5.94 5.53 2.69
C MET A 182 -5.82 4.17 3.37
N SER A 183 -4.68 3.52 3.24
CA SER A 183 -4.60 2.09 3.54
C SER A 183 -3.40 1.67 4.38
N VAL A 184 -2.39 2.52 4.55
CA VAL A 184 -1.19 2.22 5.36
C VAL A 184 -0.83 3.40 6.24
N PHE A 185 -0.18 3.13 7.38
CA PHE A 185 0.40 4.18 8.20
C PHE A 185 1.80 4.58 7.69
N SER A 186 2.37 5.64 8.25
CA SER A 186 3.68 6.14 7.86
C SER A 186 4.77 5.11 8.13
N PRO A 187 5.70 4.86 7.17
CA PRO A 187 6.76 3.88 7.36
C PRO A 187 7.59 4.16 8.60
N VAL A 188 7.80 3.13 9.42
CA VAL A 188 8.61 3.18 10.66
C VAL A 188 10.06 2.88 10.30
N PRO A 189 11.03 3.77 10.60
CA PRO A 189 12.44 3.49 10.38
C PRO A 189 12.89 2.22 11.10
N ALA A 190 13.66 1.37 10.41
CA ALA A 190 14.07 0.07 10.94
C ALA A 190 15.40 0.09 11.72
N ASP A 191 16.08 1.23 11.82
CA ASP A 191 17.44 1.37 12.37
C ASP A 191 17.62 0.79 13.79
N LEU A 192 16.56 0.80 14.60
CA LEU A 192 16.59 0.28 15.98
C LEU A 192 15.77 -1.00 16.14
N PHE A 193 15.54 -1.72 15.05
CA PHE A 193 14.83 -2.99 15.06
C PHE A 193 15.78 -4.16 14.76
N SER A 194 15.60 -5.26 15.50
CA SER A 194 16.34 -6.49 15.32
C SER A 194 15.42 -7.70 15.50
N GLY A 195 15.79 -8.81 14.88
CA GLY A 195 15.03 -10.06 14.98
C GLY A 195 14.99 -10.81 13.65
N ARG A 196 13.98 -11.64 13.48
CA ARG A 196 13.76 -12.38 12.23
C ARG A 196 12.37 -12.13 11.67
N VAL A 197 12.26 -12.11 10.35
CA VAL A 197 11.01 -11.91 9.62
C VAL A 197 10.73 -13.16 8.79
N ALA A 198 9.62 -13.84 9.04
CA ALA A 198 9.13 -14.91 8.19
C ALA A 198 8.64 -14.31 6.88
N LEU A 199 9.31 -14.64 5.77
CA LEU A 199 8.88 -14.23 4.45
C LEU A 199 7.66 -15.04 4.02
N GLY A 200 6.68 -14.39 3.39
CA GLY A 200 5.40 -15.00 3.02
C GLY A 200 5.46 -15.95 1.80
N GLY A 201 6.61 -16.61 1.59
CA GLY A 201 6.86 -17.51 0.47
C GLY A 201 7.41 -16.83 -0.78
N PHE A 202 7.68 -15.52 -0.74
CA PHE A 202 8.20 -14.77 -1.89
C PHE A 202 8.91 -13.47 -1.45
N LEU A 203 9.67 -12.89 -2.39
CA LEU A 203 10.10 -11.49 -2.37
C LEU A 203 9.52 -10.77 -3.58
N THR A 204 9.19 -9.49 -3.44
CA THR A 204 8.69 -8.65 -4.53
C THR A 204 9.13 -7.20 -4.33
N GLY A 205 9.01 -6.37 -5.35
CA GLY A 205 9.10 -4.92 -5.17
C GLY A 205 7.84 -4.35 -4.53
N THR A 206 7.92 -3.14 -3.99
CA THR A 206 6.76 -2.39 -3.51
C THR A 206 6.29 -1.42 -4.58
N GLY A 207 4.98 -1.48 -4.89
CA GLY A 207 4.38 -0.66 -5.92
C GLY A 207 4.58 -1.21 -7.33
N SER A 208 4.77 -0.34 -8.30
CA SER A 208 4.88 -0.70 -9.72
C SER A 208 6.19 -1.39 -10.05
N ARG A 209 6.16 -2.26 -11.05
CA ARG A 209 7.33 -2.94 -11.58
C ARG A 209 8.25 -1.96 -12.32
N TYR A 210 9.56 -2.06 -12.04
CA TYR A 210 10.60 -1.24 -12.67
C TYR A 210 11.62 -2.04 -13.48
N TYR A 211 11.66 -3.36 -13.31
CA TYR A 211 12.56 -4.28 -14.00
C TYR A 211 11.94 -5.66 -14.09
N GLU A 212 12.46 -6.50 -14.97
CA GLU A 212 12.04 -7.91 -15.04
C GLU A 212 12.56 -8.69 -13.84
N ASP A 213 11.93 -9.83 -13.52
CA ASP A 213 12.25 -10.66 -12.36
C ASP A 213 12.28 -9.88 -11.03
N TYR A 214 11.39 -8.88 -10.88
CA TYR A 214 11.28 -8.09 -9.66
C TYR A 214 10.70 -8.88 -8.48
N SER A 215 10.19 -10.09 -8.72
CA SER A 215 9.67 -11.01 -7.70
C SER A 215 10.27 -12.39 -7.86
N ILE A 216 10.47 -13.08 -6.73
CA ILE A 216 10.88 -14.47 -6.66
C ILE A 216 10.03 -15.22 -5.64
N GLU A 217 9.77 -16.51 -5.89
CA GLU A 217 9.04 -17.39 -4.98
C GLU A 217 9.99 -18.38 -4.32
N PHE A 218 9.66 -18.82 -3.12
CA PHE A 218 10.38 -19.85 -2.36
C PHE A 218 9.59 -21.16 -2.34
N GLU A 219 10.30 -22.28 -2.25
CA GLU A 219 9.69 -23.60 -2.14
C GLU A 219 9.33 -23.95 -0.68
N GLY A 220 10.07 -23.38 0.28
CA GLY A 220 9.90 -23.62 1.70
C GLY A 220 9.89 -22.34 2.52
N PRO A 221 9.78 -22.45 3.85
CA PRO A 221 9.88 -21.30 4.74
C PRO A 221 11.26 -20.65 4.66
N VAL A 222 11.27 -19.32 4.48
CA VAL A 222 12.48 -18.50 4.52
C VAL A 222 12.30 -17.38 5.54
N PHE A 223 13.35 -17.13 6.31
CA PHE A 223 13.41 -16.03 7.26
C PHE A 223 14.53 -15.07 6.89
N ALA A 224 14.24 -13.79 6.92
CA ALA A 224 15.25 -12.74 6.88
C ALA A 224 15.69 -12.40 8.30
N LEU A 225 16.99 -12.38 8.55
CA LEU A 225 17.59 -12.00 9.83
C LEU A 225 17.98 -10.52 9.78
N MET A 226 17.53 -9.76 10.75
CA MET A 226 17.77 -8.32 10.84
C MET A 226 18.46 -7.96 12.16
N GLU A 227 19.50 -7.14 12.07
CA GLU A 227 20.20 -6.60 13.24
C GLU A 227 20.39 -5.09 13.07
N ALA A 228 19.78 -4.31 13.94
CA ALA A 228 19.83 -2.83 13.93
C ALA A 228 19.57 -2.23 12.53
N GLY A 229 18.46 -2.62 11.91
CA GLY A 229 18.08 -2.13 10.57
C GLY A 229 18.94 -2.66 9.43
N ARG A 230 19.65 -3.76 9.62
CA ARG A 230 20.48 -4.37 8.57
C ARG A 230 20.18 -5.85 8.40
N LEU A 231 20.03 -6.28 7.16
CA LEU A 231 19.95 -7.70 6.81
C LEU A 231 21.29 -8.36 7.11
N SER A 232 21.29 -9.30 8.05
CA SER A 232 22.48 -10.08 8.41
C SER A 232 22.55 -11.43 7.69
N GLY A 233 21.44 -11.94 7.17
CA GLY A 233 21.39 -13.20 6.41
C GLY A 233 19.97 -13.71 6.21
N PHE A 234 19.87 -14.88 5.58
CA PHE A 234 18.63 -15.63 5.44
C PHE A 234 18.76 -17.02 6.05
N GLU A 235 17.65 -17.53 6.60
CA GLU A 235 17.50 -18.92 7.06
C GLU A 235 16.41 -19.62 6.23
N GLY A 236 16.66 -20.88 5.86
CA GLY A 236 15.75 -21.71 5.06
C GLY A 236 16.47 -22.87 4.40
N SER A 237 15.90 -23.46 3.35
CA SER A 237 16.62 -24.43 2.55
C SER A 237 17.83 -23.78 1.85
N GLU A 238 18.90 -24.56 1.58
CA GLU A 238 20.08 -24.05 0.88
C GLU A 238 19.72 -23.44 -0.49
N ALA A 239 18.77 -24.06 -1.20
CA ALA A 239 18.29 -23.57 -2.49
C ALA A 239 17.59 -22.21 -2.39
N ASP A 240 16.67 -22.07 -1.42
CA ASP A 240 15.91 -20.83 -1.22
C ASP A 240 16.81 -19.69 -0.70
N VAL A 241 17.73 -20.00 0.22
CA VAL A 241 18.73 -19.03 0.72
C VAL A 241 19.63 -18.54 -0.41
N THR A 242 20.10 -19.45 -1.28
CA THR A 242 20.90 -19.11 -2.44
C THR A 242 20.11 -18.21 -3.39
N LYS A 243 18.84 -18.54 -3.65
CA LYS A 243 17.93 -17.75 -4.50
C LYS A 243 17.69 -16.35 -3.94
N ALA A 244 17.43 -16.23 -2.63
CA ALA A 244 17.26 -14.94 -1.95
C ALA A 244 18.52 -14.07 -2.09
N ASN A 245 19.70 -14.62 -1.78
CA ASN A 245 20.97 -13.90 -1.89
C ASN A 245 21.23 -13.43 -3.33
N ALA A 246 21.04 -14.31 -4.32
CA ALA A 246 21.24 -13.96 -5.72
C ALA A 246 20.30 -12.83 -6.19
N HIS A 247 19.04 -12.83 -5.73
CA HIS A 247 18.10 -11.74 -6.02
C HIS A 247 18.57 -10.42 -5.43
N TYR A 248 19.00 -10.40 -4.17
CA TYR A 248 19.53 -9.21 -3.50
C TYR A 248 20.79 -8.67 -4.16
N ASP A 249 21.74 -9.56 -4.49
CA ASP A 249 22.99 -9.19 -5.16
C ASP A 249 22.72 -8.56 -6.53
N ARG A 250 21.81 -9.15 -7.31
CA ARG A 250 21.42 -8.65 -8.63
C ARG A 250 20.78 -7.27 -8.54
N VAL A 251 19.80 -7.07 -7.64
CA VAL A 251 19.10 -5.80 -7.50
C VAL A 251 20.04 -4.71 -6.98
N ALA A 252 20.84 -5.01 -5.94
CA ALA A 252 21.81 -4.07 -5.41
C ALA A 252 22.86 -3.66 -6.46
N GLN A 253 23.35 -4.59 -7.24
CA GLN A 253 24.31 -4.31 -8.34
C GLN A 253 23.66 -3.46 -9.43
N GLN A 254 22.43 -3.80 -9.85
CA GLN A 254 21.74 -3.10 -10.94
C GLN A 254 21.49 -1.63 -10.61
N PHE A 255 21.18 -1.31 -9.36
CA PHE A 255 20.79 0.03 -8.94
C PHE A 255 21.85 0.74 -8.06
N GLY A 256 22.99 0.12 -7.80
CA GLY A 256 24.08 0.71 -7.00
C GLY A 256 23.70 0.90 -5.53
N LEU A 257 22.99 -0.06 -4.90
CA LEU A 257 22.41 0.04 -3.58
C LEU A 257 23.18 -0.74 -2.52
N ASP A 258 22.97 -0.40 -1.25
CA ASP A 258 23.41 -1.22 -0.12
C ASP A 258 22.42 -2.38 0.08
N ARG A 259 22.79 -3.57 -0.40
CA ARG A 259 21.93 -4.76 -0.35
C ARG A 259 21.44 -5.12 1.06
N ASN A 260 22.17 -4.72 2.10
CA ASN A 260 21.85 -5.10 3.47
C ASN A 260 21.02 -4.05 4.22
N PHE A 261 20.65 -2.96 3.56
CA PHE A 261 19.88 -1.91 4.18
C PHE A 261 18.42 -2.33 4.36
N VAL A 262 17.90 -2.18 5.59
CA VAL A 262 16.48 -2.30 5.91
C VAL A 262 15.99 -0.91 6.29
N HIS A 263 15.26 -0.28 5.38
CA HIS A 263 14.89 1.12 5.52
C HIS A 263 13.78 1.31 6.56
N SER A 264 12.66 0.63 6.38
CA SER A 264 11.46 0.87 7.19
C SER A 264 10.47 -0.29 7.06
N TRP A 265 9.42 -0.24 7.86
CA TRP A 265 8.32 -1.18 7.80
C TRP A 265 6.98 -0.51 8.10
N HIS A 266 5.89 -1.08 7.63
CA HIS A 266 4.54 -0.74 8.03
C HIS A 266 3.56 -1.90 7.78
N ALA A 267 2.36 -1.79 8.36
CA ALA A 267 1.26 -2.74 8.13
C ALA A 267 0.04 -2.00 7.58
N GLY A 268 -0.90 -2.76 7.04
CA GLY A 268 -2.17 -2.22 6.59
C GLY A 268 -3.04 -1.73 7.74
N ILE A 269 -3.85 -0.70 7.46
CA ILE A 269 -4.81 -0.10 8.40
C ILE A 269 -6.24 -0.11 7.86
N HIS A 270 -6.46 -0.60 6.65
CA HIS A 270 -7.75 -0.57 5.97
C HIS A 270 -8.34 -1.97 5.84
N PRO A 271 -9.26 -2.37 6.72
CA PRO A 271 -9.80 -3.74 6.71
C PRO A 271 -10.62 -4.11 5.46
N GLY A 272 -10.97 -3.15 4.62
CA GLY A 272 -11.64 -3.38 3.33
C GLY A 272 -10.70 -3.63 2.16
N CYS A 273 -9.37 -3.50 2.35
CA CYS A 273 -8.40 -3.90 1.33
C CYS A 273 -8.40 -5.41 1.20
N GLY A 274 -8.51 -5.90 -0.03
CA GLY A 274 -8.55 -7.32 -0.33
C GLY A 274 -8.04 -7.63 -1.72
N PHE A 275 -7.76 -8.90 -1.97
CA PHE A 275 -7.34 -9.40 -3.28
C PHE A 275 -7.90 -10.81 -3.47
N PRO A 276 -9.02 -10.98 -4.20
CA PRO A 276 -9.73 -12.26 -4.30
C PRO A 276 -9.09 -13.25 -5.28
N TRP A 277 -7.99 -12.88 -5.93
CA TRP A 277 -7.25 -13.74 -6.86
C TRP A 277 -6.00 -14.30 -6.19
N ASP A 278 -5.38 -15.33 -6.75
CA ASP A 278 -4.07 -15.81 -6.29
C ASP A 278 -3.01 -14.70 -6.51
N LEU A 279 -2.31 -14.31 -5.46
CA LEU A 279 -1.28 -13.26 -5.50
C LEU A 279 -0.14 -13.60 -6.48
N ARG A 280 0.14 -14.90 -6.71
CA ARG A 280 1.19 -15.37 -7.61
C ARG A 280 0.88 -15.08 -9.08
N GLN A 281 -0.39 -14.85 -9.43
CA GLN A 281 -0.77 -14.48 -10.78
C GLN A 281 -0.27 -13.08 -11.15
N ASN A 282 -0.20 -12.15 -10.19
CA ASN A 282 0.31 -10.81 -10.41
C ASN A 282 0.63 -10.10 -9.08
N PHE A 283 1.88 -10.19 -8.63
CA PHE A 283 2.36 -9.56 -7.40
C PHE A 283 2.18 -8.03 -7.41
N GLU A 284 2.27 -7.40 -8.57
CA GLU A 284 2.13 -5.95 -8.72
C GLU A 284 0.68 -5.49 -8.41
N ARG A 285 -0.32 -6.19 -8.99
CA ARG A 285 -1.73 -5.92 -8.67
C ARG A 285 -2.06 -6.25 -7.22
N TRP A 286 -1.49 -7.34 -6.71
CA TRP A 286 -1.65 -7.73 -5.32
C TRP A 286 -1.12 -6.65 -4.37
N GLY A 287 0.10 -6.15 -4.60
CA GLY A 287 0.68 -5.07 -3.80
C GLY A 287 -0.16 -3.80 -3.80
N GLY A 288 -0.73 -3.41 -4.95
CA GLY A 288 -1.62 -2.26 -5.05
C GLY A 288 -2.91 -2.40 -4.23
N ALA A 289 -3.48 -3.61 -4.16
CA ALA A 289 -4.78 -3.85 -3.54
C ALA A 289 -4.71 -4.39 -2.10
N ALA A 290 -3.75 -5.29 -1.77
CA ALA A 290 -3.72 -6.02 -0.53
C ALA A 290 -2.82 -5.41 0.55
N PHE A 291 -1.79 -4.64 0.24
CA PHE A 291 -0.85 -4.08 1.22
C PHE A 291 -1.55 -3.23 2.30
N GLY A 292 -2.70 -2.67 1.98
CA GLY A 292 -3.53 -1.93 2.92
C GLY A 292 -4.26 -2.77 3.96
N ASN A 293 -4.37 -4.08 3.77
CA ASN A 293 -5.07 -4.95 4.71
C ASN A 293 -4.24 -5.14 6.00
N PRO A 294 -4.84 -5.06 7.19
CA PRO A 294 -4.13 -5.31 8.46
C PRO A 294 -3.48 -6.69 8.58
N ARG A 295 -3.85 -7.65 7.73
CA ARG A 295 -3.19 -8.95 7.61
C ARG A 295 -1.80 -8.90 6.97
N VAL A 296 -1.44 -7.79 6.31
CA VAL A 296 -0.17 -7.63 5.59
C VAL A 296 0.73 -6.67 6.33
N LEU A 297 1.90 -7.18 6.70
CA LEU A 297 3.03 -6.40 7.20
C LEU A 297 4.13 -6.47 6.15
N HIS A 298 4.73 -5.33 5.80
CA HIS A 298 5.85 -5.33 4.86
C HIS A 298 7.00 -4.41 5.28
N PHE A 299 8.21 -4.82 4.90
CA PHE A 299 9.45 -4.08 5.10
C PHE A 299 9.98 -3.61 3.75
N HIS A 300 10.57 -2.45 3.74
CA HIS A 300 11.28 -1.86 2.60
C HIS A 300 12.77 -2.12 2.78
N THR A 301 13.38 -2.87 1.88
CA THR A 301 14.77 -3.32 2.02
C THR A 301 15.56 -3.15 0.72
N CYS A 302 16.87 -3.25 0.78
CA CYS A 302 17.82 -3.00 -0.29
C CYS A 302 17.83 -1.53 -0.70
N GLY A 303 16.80 -1.03 -1.39
CA GLY A 303 16.54 0.39 -1.62
C GLY A 303 15.53 0.96 -0.62
N ALA A 304 15.62 2.25 -0.33
CA ALA A 304 14.62 2.98 0.44
C ALA A 304 13.34 3.22 -0.37
N TYR A 305 13.48 3.32 -1.68
CA TYR A 305 12.44 3.62 -2.65
C TYR A 305 12.68 2.85 -3.95
N PRO A 306 11.63 2.65 -4.79
CA PRO A 306 11.83 2.17 -6.15
C PRO A 306 12.86 3.03 -6.92
N PRO A 307 13.60 2.45 -7.87
CA PRO A 307 13.36 1.14 -8.49
C PRO A 307 13.99 -0.07 -7.81
N GLY A 308 14.93 0.06 -6.91
CA GLY A 308 15.71 -1.06 -6.35
C GLY A 308 15.23 -1.59 -5.01
N GLU A 309 14.01 -1.26 -4.60
CA GLU A 309 13.42 -1.74 -3.36
C GLU A 309 13.00 -3.21 -3.45
N ILE A 310 13.27 -3.97 -2.38
CA ILE A 310 12.76 -5.33 -2.16
C ILE A 310 11.88 -5.34 -0.92
N SER A 311 10.67 -5.87 -1.05
CA SER A 311 9.71 -5.99 0.05
C SER A 311 9.76 -7.38 0.71
N TRP A 312 9.90 -7.42 2.03
CA TRP A 312 9.54 -8.59 2.82
C TRP A 312 8.08 -8.50 3.22
N ASN A 313 7.35 -9.58 3.04
CA ASN A 313 5.93 -9.63 3.37
C ASN A 313 5.71 -10.70 4.42
N ALA A 314 5.16 -10.31 5.58
CA ALA A 314 4.70 -11.22 6.62
C ALA A 314 3.20 -11.08 6.82
N PHE A 315 2.54 -12.18 7.16
CA PHE A 315 1.09 -12.24 7.22
C PHE A 315 0.58 -12.43 8.65
N ASP A 316 -0.62 -11.90 8.88
CA ASP A 316 -1.33 -11.96 10.15
C ASP A 316 -0.48 -11.47 11.35
N PRO A 317 0.10 -10.24 11.25
CA PRO A 317 0.96 -9.72 12.30
C PRO A 317 0.20 -9.48 13.60
N THR A 318 0.91 -9.69 14.72
CA THR A 318 0.57 -9.13 16.03
C THR A 318 1.60 -8.08 16.36
N ILE A 319 1.16 -6.84 16.58
CA ILE A 319 2.03 -5.70 16.91
C ILE A 319 1.64 -5.18 18.28
N GLU A 320 2.61 -5.20 19.21
CA GLU A 320 2.45 -4.67 20.56
C GLU A 320 3.26 -3.37 20.72
N LEU A 321 2.58 -2.34 21.21
CA LEU A 321 3.17 -1.06 21.58
C LEU A 321 3.19 -0.94 23.11
N ASP A 322 4.37 -0.98 23.74
CA ASP A 322 4.54 -0.98 25.20
C ASP A 322 3.70 -2.04 25.93
N GLY A 323 3.52 -3.21 25.29
CA GLY A 323 2.73 -4.33 25.80
C GLY A 323 1.23 -4.26 25.48
N LEU A 324 0.74 -3.20 24.86
CA LEU A 324 -0.62 -3.10 24.35
C LEU A 324 -0.68 -3.64 22.92
N ARG A 325 -1.48 -4.67 22.72
CA ARG A 325 -1.67 -5.33 21.43
C ARG A 325 -2.56 -4.47 20.52
N VAL A 326 -1.97 -3.82 19.52
CA VAL A 326 -2.68 -2.92 18.58
C VAL A 326 -3.05 -3.66 17.28
N TRP A 327 -2.18 -4.54 16.76
CA TRP A 327 -2.59 -5.58 15.80
C TRP A 327 -2.64 -6.91 16.54
N ASP A 328 -3.66 -7.68 16.28
CA ASP A 328 -3.89 -8.98 16.89
C ASP A 328 -4.22 -10.00 15.80
N ASN A 329 -3.22 -10.78 15.39
CA ASN A 329 -3.35 -11.79 14.35
C ASN A 329 -4.01 -11.22 13.07
N GLY A 330 -3.42 -10.16 12.51
CA GLY A 330 -3.90 -9.50 11.30
C GLY A 330 -5.17 -8.67 11.45
N ARG A 331 -5.55 -8.31 12.67
CA ARG A 331 -6.68 -7.42 12.95
C ARG A 331 -6.21 -6.17 13.66
N LEU A 332 -6.44 -5.00 13.09
CA LEU A 332 -6.19 -3.74 13.77
C LEU A 332 -7.27 -3.50 14.84
N ARG A 333 -6.86 -3.40 16.09
CA ARG A 333 -7.69 -3.16 17.28
C ARG A 333 -7.76 -1.66 17.54
N LEU A 334 -8.54 -0.97 16.70
CA LEU A 334 -8.62 0.49 16.74
C LEU A 334 -9.08 1.00 18.12
N GLU A 335 -9.92 0.23 18.82
CA GLU A 335 -10.38 0.52 20.19
C GLU A 335 -9.26 0.57 21.24
N HIS A 336 -8.09 0.01 20.95
CA HIS A 336 -6.90 0.09 21.82
C HIS A 336 -6.09 1.38 21.62
N LEU A 337 -6.35 2.13 20.55
CA LEU A 337 -5.69 3.40 20.28
C LEU A 337 -6.39 4.58 20.96
N ALA A 338 -5.60 5.56 21.40
CA ALA A 338 -6.15 6.81 21.91
C ALA A 338 -6.99 7.53 20.84
N GLY A 339 -8.27 7.79 21.13
CA GLY A 339 -9.24 8.35 20.18
C GLY A 339 -9.84 7.33 19.21
N GLY A 340 -9.45 6.05 19.26
CA GLY A 340 -9.98 5.02 18.38
C GLY A 340 -11.48 4.74 18.58
N VAL A 341 -11.93 4.72 19.84
CA VAL A 341 -13.36 4.58 20.18
C VAL A 341 -14.17 5.77 19.65
N ASP A 342 -13.63 6.98 19.73
CA ASP A 342 -14.29 8.19 19.22
C ASP A 342 -14.47 8.12 17.70
N ILE A 343 -13.42 7.68 16.98
CA ILE A 343 -13.48 7.45 15.52
C ILE A 343 -14.59 6.44 15.19
N LEU A 344 -14.62 5.29 15.88
CA LEU A 344 -15.64 4.26 15.66
C LEU A 344 -17.06 4.70 16.05
N THR A 345 -17.19 5.70 16.90
CA THR A 345 -18.48 6.27 17.31
C THR A 345 -18.99 7.29 16.30
N GLU A 346 -18.09 8.12 15.79
CA GLU A 346 -18.40 9.15 14.78
C GLU A 346 -18.66 8.54 13.39
N TYR A 347 -18.01 7.40 13.09
CA TYR A 347 -18.14 6.69 11.81
C TYR A 347 -18.63 5.24 12.03
N PRO A 348 -19.94 5.03 12.21
CA PRO A 348 -20.50 3.70 12.49
C PRO A 348 -20.21 2.64 11.41
N GLU A 349 -20.09 3.05 10.16
CA GLU A 349 -19.71 2.20 9.02
C GLU A 349 -18.29 1.62 9.19
N LEU A 350 -17.35 2.39 9.76
CA LEU A 350 -16.03 1.87 10.09
C LEU A 350 -16.09 0.83 11.21
N ARG A 351 -16.99 0.99 12.19
CA ARG A 351 -17.16 -0.02 13.25
C ARG A 351 -17.54 -1.37 12.64
N ALA A 352 -18.46 -1.37 11.66
CA ALA A 352 -18.87 -2.59 10.98
C ALA A 352 -17.71 -3.19 10.16
N LEU A 353 -16.94 -2.35 9.47
CA LEU A 353 -15.77 -2.75 8.69
C LEU A 353 -14.68 -3.36 9.57
N PHE A 354 -14.32 -2.74 10.69
CA PHE A 354 -13.31 -3.27 11.61
C PHE A 354 -13.75 -4.55 12.33
N ALA A 355 -15.06 -4.71 12.57
CA ALA A 355 -15.62 -5.94 13.13
C ALA A 355 -15.61 -7.11 12.13
N ASN A 356 -15.81 -6.81 10.83
CA ASN A 356 -15.89 -7.79 9.75
C ASN A 356 -14.91 -7.43 8.62
N PRO A 357 -13.59 -7.56 8.86
CA PRO A 357 -12.56 -7.23 7.88
C PRO A 357 -12.60 -8.21 6.69
N ASP A 358 -12.21 -7.73 5.51
CA ASP A 358 -11.92 -8.60 4.38
C ASP A 358 -10.74 -9.51 4.72
N ARG A 359 -10.91 -10.82 4.53
CA ARG A 359 -9.89 -11.84 4.81
C ARG A 359 -9.19 -12.34 3.55
N GLU A 360 -9.74 -12.02 2.39
CA GLU A 360 -9.22 -12.46 1.10
C GLU A 360 -8.07 -11.56 0.66
N ILE A 361 -6.84 -12.00 0.88
CA ILE A 361 -5.62 -11.29 0.51
C ILE A 361 -4.74 -12.06 -0.48
N GLY A 362 -5.33 -12.97 -1.24
CA GLY A 362 -4.65 -13.68 -2.32
C GLY A 362 -3.79 -14.87 -1.90
N LEU A 363 -3.88 -15.33 -0.64
CA LEU A 363 -3.08 -16.45 -0.13
C LEU A 363 -3.70 -17.84 -0.44
N GLY A 364 -4.98 -17.89 -0.91
CA GLY A 364 -5.71 -19.15 -1.06
C GLY A 364 -6.07 -19.82 0.27
N ASP A 365 -6.63 -21.03 0.20
CA ASP A 365 -7.11 -21.79 1.39
C ASP A 365 -5.98 -22.43 2.22
N ALA A 366 -4.71 -22.19 1.91
CA ALA A 366 -3.55 -22.89 2.48
C ALA A 366 -2.68 -22.03 3.43
N ALA A 367 -3.18 -20.88 3.89
CA ALA A 367 -2.43 -20.00 4.80
C ALA A 367 -3.20 -19.67 6.09
#